data_a307aec33533729d52b563b1fe75491c
#
_entry.id   a307aec33533729d52b563b1fe75491c
#
_cell.length_a   1.000
_cell.length_b   1.000
_cell.length_c   1.000
_cell.angle_alpha   90.00
_cell.angle_beta   90.00
_cell.angle_gamma   90.00
#
_symmetry.space_group_name_H-M   'P 1'
#
loop_
_entity.id
_entity.type
_entity.pdbx_description
1 polymer ?
#
loop_
_entity_poly.entity_id
_entity_poly.type
_entity_poly.pdbx_seq_one_letter_code
_entity_poly.pdbx_strand_id
1 'polypeptide(L)' 'MQQVALASRNQGKINEFEVLLAPLGIEVISLLDLPEIPDIVEDGDTFYDNARLKAEAVCAATQLPTLADDSGLVVHYL' A
#
# COMPACT_ATOMS: atom_id res chain seq x y z
N MET A 1 -7.60 6.08 -16.14
CA MET A 1 -7.73 6.13 -14.67
C MET A 1 -6.41 5.80 -14.04
N GLN A 2 -5.97 6.60 -13.08
CA GLN A 2 -4.72 6.35 -12.38
C GLN A 2 -4.93 5.31 -11.28
N GLN A 3 -3.93 4.48 -11.06
CA GLN A 3 -3.97 3.46 -10.03
C GLN A 3 -2.87 3.69 -9.02
N VAL A 4 -3.16 3.40 -7.75
CA VAL A 4 -2.15 3.34 -6.68
C VAL A 4 -2.32 2.04 -5.93
N ALA A 5 -1.23 1.50 -5.41
CA ALA A 5 -1.27 0.32 -4.58
C ALA A 5 -1.32 0.73 -3.10
N LEU A 6 -2.04 -0.03 -2.31
CA LEU A 6 -2.08 0.16 -0.86
C LEU A 6 -1.56 -1.10 -0.20
N ALA A 7 -0.45 -0.98 0.53
CA ALA A 7 0.22 -2.10 1.18
C ALA A 7 -0.49 -2.44 2.50
N SER A 8 -1.74 -2.86 2.40
CA SER A 8 -2.58 -3.16 3.57
C SER A 8 -3.59 -4.26 3.23
N ARG A 9 -3.89 -5.08 4.23
CA ARG A 9 -4.98 -6.06 4.17
C ARG A 9 -6.15 -5.64 5.07
N ASN A 10 -6.07 -4.47 5.70
CA ASN A 10 -7.11 -3.96 6.57
C ASN A 10 -8.23 -3.34 5.74
N GLN A 11 -9.40 -3.99 5.73
CA GLN A 11 -10.52 -3.56 4.91
C GLN A 11 -11.00 -2.15 5.27
N GLY A 12 -10.96 -1.78 6.55
CA GLY A 12 -11.33 -0.43 6.97
C GLY A 12 -10.43 0.63 6.39
N LYS A 13 -9.12 0.40 6.40
CA LYS A 13 -8.16 1.32 5.80
C LYS A 13 -8.33 1.38 4.28
N ILE A 14 -8.54 0.25 3.65
CA ILE A 14 -8.77 0.20 2.20
C ILE A 14 -9.99 1.04 1.83
N ASN A 15 -11.08 0.88 2.57
CA ASN A 15 -12.30 1.65 2.31
C ASN A 15 -12.08 3.15 2.49
N GLU A 16 -11.33 3.54 3.52
CA GLU A 16 -11.01 4.95 3.74
C GLU A 16 -10.27 5.55 2.55
N PHE A 17 -9.24 4.86 2.07
CA PHE A 17 -8.47 5.34 0.93
C PHE A 17 -9.28 5.34 -0.37
N GLU A 18 -10.13 4.34 -0.56
CA GLU A 18 -11.01 4.32 -1.72
C GLU A 18 -11.93 5.54 -1.75
N VAL A 19 -12.54 5.87 -0.61
CA VAL A 19 -13.42 7.03 -0.49
C VAL A 19 -12.66 8.34 -0.73
N LEU A 20 -11.45 8.45 -0.20
CA LEU A 20 -10.64 9.66 -0.35
C LEU A 20 -10.16 9.87 -1.77
N LEU A 21 -9.82 8.79 -2.48
CA LEU A 21 -9.17 8.88 -3.79
C LEU A 21 -10.13 8.76 -4.97
N ALA A 22 -11.31 8.17 -4.77
CA ALA A 22 -12.28 8.01 -5.85
C ALA A 22 -12.66 9.34 -6.53
N PRO A 23 -12.91 10.44 -5.80
CA PRO A 23 -13.23 11.72 -6.44
C PRO A 23 -12.10 12.27 -7.31
N LEU A 24 -10.88 11.80 -7.10
CA LEU A 24 -9.71 12.21 -7.88
C LEU A 24 -9.47 11.34 -9.11
N GLY A 25 -10.34 10.36 -9.35
CA GLY A 25 -10.19 9.42 -10.45
C GLY A 25 -9.07 8.40 -10.22
N ILE A 26 -8.75 8.12 -8.96
CA ILE A 26 -7.68 7.18 -8.59
C ILE A 26 -8.29 5.89 -8.07
N GLU A 27 -7.87 4.77 -8.65
CA GLU A 27 -8.27 3.44 -8.21
C GLU A 27 -7.25 2.89 -7.23
N VAL A 28 -7.73 2.33 -6.12
CA VAL A 28 -6.87 1.73 -5.09
C VAL A 28 -6.82 0.22 -5.29
N ILE A 29 -5.61 -0.32 -5.42
CA ILE A 29 -5.36 -1.75 -5.48
C ILE A 29 -4.70 -2.15 -4.15
N SER A 30 -5.37 -3.00 -3.38
CA SER A 30 -4.87 -3.41 -2.06
C SER A 30 -4.21 -4.77 -2.11
N LEU A 31 -3.60 -5.19 -1.00
CA LEU A 31 -3.05 -6.53 -0.87
C LEU A 31 -4.13 -7.61 -0.92
N LEU A 32 -5.38 -7.26 -0.65
CA LEU A 32 -6.50 -8.21 -0.79
C LEU A 32 -6.76 -8.55 -2.25
N ASP A 33 -6.40 -7.65 -3.16
CA ASP A 33 -6.54 -7.86 -4.60
C ASP A 33 -5.34 -8.59 -5.21
N LEU A 34 -4.30 -8.83 -4.40
CA LEU A 34 -3.01 -9.35 -4.88
C LEU A 34 -2.61 -10.56 -4.04
N PRO A 35 -3.38 -11.67 -4.13
CA PRO A 35 -3.11 -12.84 -3.27
C PRO A 35 -1.79 -13.54 -3.53
N GLU A 36 -1.18 -13.32 -4.70
CA GLU A 36 0.11 -13.91 -5.04
C GLU A 36 1.28 -13.21 -4.37
N ILE A 37 1.09 -12.04 -3.75
CA ILE A 37 2.16 -11.39 -3.02
C ILE A 37 2.25 -12.05 -1.64
N PRO A 38 3.41 -12.64 -1.27
CA PRO A 38 3.57 -13.30 0.01
C PRO A 38 3.58 -12.29 1.16
N ASP A 39 3.46 -12.81 2.38
CA ASP A 39 3.57 -11.98 3.56
C ASP A 39 4.94 -11.31 3.58
N ILE A 40 4.94 -10.02 3.84
CA ILE A 40 6.16 -9.23 3.85
C ILE A 40 6.77 -9.32 5.24
N VAL A 41 8.06 -9.67 5.29
CA VAL A 41 8.79 -9.76 6.55
C VAL A 41 9.00 -8.35 7.10
N GLU A 42 8.48 -8.10 8.29
CA GLU A 42 8.60 -6.80 8.96
C GLU A 42 9.71 -6.87 10.00
N ASP A 43 10.96 -6.90 9.54
CA ASP A 43 12.13 -6.99 10.40
C ASP A 43 12.83 -5.65 10.62
N GLY A 44 12.18 -4.55 10.30
CA GLY A 44 12.69 -3.22 10.56
C GLY A 44 12.59 -2.85 12.04
N ASP A 45 13.44 -1.94 12.49
CA ASP A 45 13.51 -1.54 13.88
C ASP A 45 12.39 -0.60 14.32
N THR A 46 11.74 0.07 13.37
CA THR A 46 10.70 1.06 13.66
C THR A 46 9.46 0.80 12.79
N PHE A 47 8.35 1.43 13.18
CA PHE A 47 7.14 1.38 12.35
C PHE A 47 7.39 1.97 10.97
N TYR A 48 8.19 3.02 10.89
CA TYR A 48 8.54 3.65 9.62
C TYR A 48 9.30 2.67 8.72
N ASP A 49 10.28 1.96 9.27
CA ASP A 49 11.05 0.99 8.51
C ASP A 49 10.16 -0.13 7.98
N ASN A 50 9.23 -0.63 8.81
CA ASN A 50 8.31 -1.68 8.39
C ASN A 50 7.35 -1.21 7.31
N ALA A 51 6.83 0.02 7.43
CA ALA A 51 5.97 0.60 6.40
C ALA A 51 6.72 0.75 5.09
N ARG A 52 7.98 1.18 5.14
CA ARG A 52 8.82 1.32 3.97
C ARG A 52 9.07 -0.03 3.29
N LEU A 53 9.35 -1.07 4.08
CA LEU A 53 9.57 -2.42 3.54
C LEU A 53 8.32 -2.93 2.81
N LYS A 54 7.14 -2.73 3.39
CA LYS A 54 5.89 -3.09 2.74
C LYS A 54 5.69 -2.32 1.44
N ALA A 55 5.90 -1.01 1.47
CA ALA A 55 5.70 -0.17 0.30
C ALA A 55 6.67 -0.56 -0.82
N GLU A 56 7.93 -0.80 -0.50
CA GLU A 56 8.93 -1.21 -1.49
C GLU A 56 8.55 -2.54 -2.15
N ALA A 57 8.12 -3.52 -1.35
CA ALA A 57 7.77 -4.84 -1.88
C ALA A 57 6.56 -4.77 -2.80
N VAL A 58 5.53 -4.03 -2.39
CA VAL A 58 4.30 -3.90 -3.19
C VAL A 58 4.56 -3.08 -4.44
N CYS A 59 5.35 -2.01 -4.34
CA CYS A 59 5.72 -1.20 -5.48
C CYS A 59 6.47 -2.03 -6.52
N ALA A 60 7.42 -2.83 -6.08
CA ALA A 60 8.19 -3.70 -6.99
C ALA A 60 7.29 -4.72 -7.68
N ALA A 61 6.31 -5.26 -6.97
CA ALA A 61 5.40 -6.27 -7.51
C ALA A 61 4.38 -5.69 -8.48
N THR A 62 3.90 -4.48 -8.23
CA THR A 62 2.79 -3.89 -8.98
C THR A 62 3.23 -2.85 -10.01
N GLN A 63 4.42 -2.29 -9.86
CA GLN A 63 4.91 -1.19 -10.70
C GLN A 63 4.03 0.06 -10.57
N LEU A 64 3.39 0.23 -9.42
CA LEU A 64 2.52 1.36 -9.12
C LEU A 64 3.06 2.17 -7.95
N PRO A 65 2.77 3.48 -7.89
CA PRO A 65 3.01 4.23 -6.66
C PRO A 65 2.29 3.53 -5.51
N THR A 66 2.94 3.39 -4.38
CA THR A 66 2.43 2.56 -3.29
C THR A 66 2.35 3.37 -2.00
N LEU A 67 1.23 3.23 -1.30
CA LEU A 67 0.99 3.83 0.00
C LEU A 67 1.07 2.75 1.06
N ALA A 68 1.69 3.06 2.19
CA ALA A 68 1.69 2.19 3.35
C ALA A 68 1.33 3.03 4.57
N ASP A 69 0.35 2.58 5.34
CA ASP A 69 -0.11 3.27 6.54
C ASP A 69 0.14 2.36 7.74
N ASP A 70 1.24 2.63 8.44
CA ASP A 70 1.64 1.84 9.61
C ASP A 70 2.23 2.82 10.61
N SER A 71 1.38 3.41 11.45
CA SER A 71 1.68 4.50 12.39
C SER A 71 2.03 5.82 11.69
N GLY A 72 1.82 5.91 10.39
CA GLY A 72 2.10 7.09 9.58
C GLY A 72 2.08 6.68 8.13
N LEU A 73 1.87 7.65 7.26
CA LEU A 73 1.76 7.36 5.83
C LEU A 73 3.13 7.38 5.17
N VAL A 74 3.48 6.28 4.51
CA VAL A 74 4.69 6.17 3.71
C VAL A 74 4.28 6.02 2.25
N VAL A 75 4.85 6.85 1.37
CA VAL A 75 4.60 6.78 -0.07
C VAL A 75 5.88 6.34 -0.77
N HIS A 76 5.78 5.34 -1.62
CA HIS A 76 6.92 4.83 -2.36
C HIS A 76 6.64 4.84 -3.85
N TYR A 77 7.61 5.38 -4.61
CA TYR A 77 7.54 5.44 -6.08
C TYR A 77 8.66 4.63 -6.70
N LEU A 78 8.41 4.20 -7.92
CA LEU A 78 9.45 3.61 -8.75
C LEU A 78 10.48 4.64 -9.21
#